data_0f386b440e327c9fec6279bdf14bbffe
#
_entry.id   0f386b440e327c9fec6279bdf14bbffe
#
_cell.length_a   1.000
_cell.length_b   1.000
_cell.length_c   1.000
_cell.angle_alpha   90.00
_cell.angle_beta   90.00
_cell.angle_gamma   90.00
#
_symmetry.space_group_name_H-M   'P 1'
#
loop_
_entity.id
_entity.type
_entity.pdbx_description
1 polymer ?
#
loop_
_entity_poly.entity_id
_entity_poly.type
_entity_poly.pdbx_seq_one_letter_code
_entity_poly.pdbx_strand_id
1 'polypeptide(L)'
;NGTLTGAASELNVSQPAISRRIAALEADLGCRLFDRTHKPARLTEEGRVLLRALRSGFGQIEQAVDVLRQGNGKQAITISGPSGFVAFWLIPRLEDLKVAFPELTIRIMSHEHGEATPTAEVSVRFGLPDPTQQGETRFLSEDVFPVANPLYLARKDMSAGDVDYARLTLLTMQSGRRHWYDWPAWLEAAGKPKLEPAHFMDFNNYAMLVNAALAGQGVCLSWAGLLDSFLETGALVRIAGPSVTSQRGYFVAARDGHAARPDVIAVLDWIQSHDGQNI
;
A
#
# COMPACT_ATOMS: atom_id res chain seq x y z
N ASN A 1 -22.74 12.90 8.83
CA ASN A 1 -23.78 13.58 9.66
C ASN A 1 -23.31 13.82 11.10
N GLY A 2 -22.39 14.09 11.70
CA GLY A 2 -21.82 14.39 13.01
C GLY A 2 -22.76 14.44 14.24
N THR A 3 -24.04 14.06 14.12
CA THR A 3 -25.01 14.09 15.23
C THR A 3 -25.90 12.86 15.25
N LEU A 4 -26.36 12.47 16.47
CA LEU A 4 -27.30 11.35 16.63
C LEU A 4 -28.68 11.64 16.00
N THR A 5 -29.08 12.91 15.92
CA THR A 5 -30.31 13.31 15.23
C THR A 5 -30.19 13.15 13.72
N GLY A 6 -29.04 13.51 13.12
CA GLY A 6 -28.80 13.29 11.71
C GLY A 6 -28.77 11.80 11.35
N ALA A 7 -28.14 10.97 12.18
CA ALA A 7 -28.13 9.53 12.00
C ALA A 7 -29.55 8.90 12.15
N ALA A 8 -30.37 9.43 13.04
CA ALA A 8 -31.77 9.00 13.22
C ALA A 8 -32.60 9.27 11.97
N SER A 9 -32.45 10.44 11.38
CA SER A 9 -33.12 10.82 10.13
C SER A 9 -32.70 9.95 8.96
N GLU A 10 -31.39 9.68 8.83
CA GLU A 10 -30.84 8.85 7.75
C GLU A 10 -31.31 7.39 7.83
N LEU A 11 -31.41 6.85 9.05
CA LEU A 11 -31.85 5.47 9.29
C LEU A 11 -33.37 5.31 9.44
N ASN A 12 -34.16 6.38 9.27
CA ASN A 12 -35.61 6.41 9.44
C ASN A 12 -36.05 5.84 10.80
N VAL A 13 -35.33 6.18 11.87
CA VAL A 13 -35.66 5.79 13.26
C VAL A 13 -35.69 7.00 14.19
N SER A 14 -36.25 6.86 15.38
CA SER A 14 -36.21 7.95 16.36
C SER A 14 -34.85 8.10 17.03
N GLN A 15 -34.44 9.34 17.32
CA GLN A 15 -33.19 9.61 18.04
C GLN A 15 -33.08 8.88 19.38
N PRO A 16 -34.17 8.74 20.22
CA PRO A 16 -34.13 7.90 21.42
C PRO A 16 -33.82 6.42 21.15
N ALA A 17 -34.26 5.89 20.00
CA ALA A 17 -33.98 4.50 19.63
C ALA A 17 -32.47 4.30 19.35
N ILE A 18 -31.85 5.22 18.61
CA ILE A 18 -30.39 5.19 18.38
C ILE A 18 -29.64 5.31 19.70
N SER A 19 -30.00 6.27 20.54
CA SER A 19 -29.34 6.45 21.84
C SER A 19 -29.42 5.21 22.73
N ARG A 20 -30.56 4.50 22.74
CA ARG A 20 -30.72 3.24 23.48
C ARG A 20 -29.86 2.12 22.89
N ARG A 21 -29.79 1.98 21.57
CA ARG A 21 -28.95 0.96 20.92
C ARG A 21 -27.45 1.19 21.17
N ILE A 22 -27.00 2.44 21.12
CA ILE A 22 -25.62 2.79 21.45
C ILE A 22 -25.34 2.49 22.93
N ALA A 23 -26.24 2.86 23.85
CA ALA A 23 -26.06 2.56 25.27
C ALA A 23 -26.02 1.06 25.57
N ALA A 24 -26.83 0.25 24.88
CA ALA A 24 -26.80 -1.21 25.00
C ALA A 24 -25.45 -1.77 24.47
N LEU A 25 -24.94 -1.29 23.35
CA LEU A 25 -23.63 -1.68 22.81
C LEU A 25 -22.50 -1.27 23.75
N GLU A 26 -22.51 -0.05 24.30
CA GLU A 26 -21.55 0.41 25.30
C GLU A 26 -21.56 -0.47 26.56
N ALA A 27 -22.75 -0.90 27.00
CA ALA A 27 -22.90 -1.78 28.14
C ALA A 27 -22.36 -3.20 27.87
N ASP A 28 -22.62 -3.76 26.68
CA ASP A 28 -22.12 -5.06 26.25
C ASP A 28 -20.59 -5.08 26.13
N LEU A 29 -20.01 -4.03 25.54
CA LEU A 29 -18.56 -3.87 25.39
C LEU A 29 -17.83 -3.46 26.67
N GLY A 30 -18.56 -3.02 27.72
CA GLY A 30 -17.97 -2.54 28.95
C GLY A 30 -17.20 -1.23 28.84
N CYS A 31 -17.36 -0.49 27.75
CA CYS A 31 -16.67 0.79 27.52
C CYS A 31 -17.58 1.81 26.85
N ARG A 32 -17.26 3.10 27.00
CA ARG A 32 -17.98 4.18 26.31
C ARG A 32 -17.37 4.40 24.92
N LEU A 33 -18.24 4.48 23.92
CA LEU A 33 -17.87 4.79 22.54
C LEU A 33 -18.02 6.26 22.21
N PHE A 34 -18.86 7.00 22.98
CA PHE A 34 -19.10 8.42 22.81
C PHE A 34 -18.85 9.19 24.10
N ASP A 35 -18.06 10.26 24.00
CA ASP A 35 -17.97 11.30 25.00
C ASP A 35 -19.12 12.28 24.82
N ARG A 36 -20.05 12.29 25.79
CA ARG A 36 -21.26 13.13 25.79
C ARG A 36 -21.06 14.45 26.54
N THR A 37 -19.87 14.72 27.04
CA THR A 37 -19.55 16.00 27.70
C THR A 37 -19.51 17.15 26.69
N HIS A 38 -19.31 16.83 25.40
CA HIS A 38 -19.31 17.76 24.30
C HIS A 38 -20.64 17.75 23.54
N LYS A 39 -21.01 18.89 22.98
CA LYS A 39 -22.13 19.03 22.03
C LYS A 39 -21.61 19.61 20.70
N PRO A 40 -21.60 18.84 19.59
CA PRO A 40 -22.05 17.43 19.48
C PRO A 40 -21.13 16.43 20.20
N ALA A 41 -21.68 15.26 20.56
CA ALA A 41 -20.93 14.17 21.18
C ALA A 41 -19.76 13.73 20.29
N ARG A 42 -18.60 13.43 20.88
CA ARG A 42 -17.39 12.99 20.16
C ARG A 42 -17.13 11.53 20.42
N LEU A 43 -16.47 10.85 19.49
CA LEU A 43 -16.00 9.48 19.71
C LEU A 43 -14.87 9.46 20.74
N THR A 44 -14.93 8.49 21.64
CA THR A 44 -13.81 8.10 22.50
C THR A 44 -12.71 7.40 21.65
N GLU A 45 -11.58 7.02 22.25
CA GLU A 45 -10.56 6.23 21.54
C GLU A 45 -11.11 4.84 21.17
N GLU A 46 -11.83 4.20 22.08
CA GLU A 46 -12.52 2.92 21.86
C GLU A 46 -13.55 3.05 20.73
N GLY A 47 -14.32 4.16 20.71
CA GLY A 47 -15.26 4.46 19.64
C GLY A 47 -14.58 4.63 18.28
N ARG A 48 -13.38 5.22 18.24
CA ARG A 48 -12.59 5.35 17.00
C ARG A 48 -12.07 3.99 16.53
N VAL A 49 -11.60 3.14 17.43
CA VAL A 49 -11.17 1.77 17.11
C VAL A 49 -12.31 0.99 16.46
N LEU A 50 -13.47 0.98 17.12
CA LEU A 50 -14.66 0.27 16.62
C LEU A 50 -15.14 0.84 15.27
N LEU A 51 -15.16 2.17 15.11
CA LEU A 51 -15.57 2.80 13.84
C LEU A 51 -14.66 2.41 12.68
N ARG A 52 -13.34 2.33 12.89
CA ARG A 52 -12.40 1.86 11.86
C ARG A 52 -12.71 0.41 11.45
N ALA A 53 -12.92 -0.48 12.41
CA ALA A 53 -13.27 -1.88 12.15
C ALA A 53 -14.62 -2.02 11.42
N LEU A 54 -15.63 -1.26 11.82
CA LEU A 54 -16.95 -1.26 11.16
C LEU A 54 -16.86 -0.73 9.72
N ARG A 55 -16.13 0.36 9.47
CA ARG A 55 -15.95 0.90 8.11
C ARG A 55 -15.25 -0.10 7.19
N SER A 56 -14.21 -0.77 7.69
CA SER A 56 -13.54 -1.82 6.93
C SER A 56 -14.50 -2.97 6.62
N GLY A 57 -15.21 -3.48 7.64
CA GLY A 57 -16.14 -4.60 7.48
C GLY A 57 -17.32 -4.28 6.55
N PHE A 58 -17.97 -3.13 6.70
CA PHE A 58 -19.05 -2.73 5.80
C PHE A 58 -18.57 -2.47 4.38
N GLY A 59 -17.40 -1.87 4.20
CA GLY A 59 -16.79 -1.71 2.87
C GLY A 59 -16.55 -3.05 2.17
N GLN A 60 -16.13 -4.08 2.90
CA GLN A 60 -16.00 -5.44 2.36
C GLN A 60 -17.35 -6.05 1.97
N ILE A 61 -18.39 -5.83 2.77
CA ILE A 61 -19.76 -6.29 2.46
C ILE A 61 -20.30 -5.58 1.21
N GLU A 62 -20.16 -4.26 1.11
CA GLU A 62 -20.55 -3.48 -0.06
C GLU A 62 -19.86 -3.97 -1.34
N GLN A 63 -18.56 -4.20 -1.28
CA GLN A 63 -17.80 -4.77 -2.39
C GLN A 63 -18.32 -6.16 -2.80
N ALA A 64 -18.59 -7.04 -1.83
CA ALA A 64 -19.16 -8.36 -2.11
C ALA A 64 -20.54 -8.27 -2.76
N VAL A 65 -21.40 -7.37 -2.28
CA VAL A 65 -22.73 -7.12 -2.85
C VAL A 65 -22.61 -6.58 -4.28
N ASP A 66 -21.66 -5.70 -4.55
CA ASP A 66 -21.43 -5.16 -5.89
C ASP A 66 -20.95 -6.24 -6.87
N VAL A 67 -20.09 -7.15 -6.43
CA VAL A 67 -19.70 -8.34 -7.22
C VAL A 67 -20.91 -9.21 -7.54
N LEU A 68 -21.78 -9.47 -6.55
CA LEU A 68 -22.99 -10.28 -6.75
C LEU A 68 -24.01 -9.60 -7.67
N ARG A 69 -24.16 -8.28 -7.58
CA ARG A 69 -25.08 -7.50 -8.42
C ARG A 69 -24.61 -7.36 -9.87
N GLN A 70 -23.31 -7.36 -10.11
CA GLN A 70 -22.75 -7.20 -11.46
C GLN A 70 -22.91 -8.43 -12.32
N GLY A 71 -23.43 -9.56 -11.79
CA GLY A 71 -23.85 -10.79 -12.47
C GLY A 71 -23.20 -11.03 -13.83
N ASN A 72 -22.74 -12.19 -14.15
CA ASN A 72 -22.24 -12.81 -15.42
C ASN A 72 -21.97 -11.97 -16.69
N GLY A 73 -21.84 -10.66 -16.60
CA GLY A 73 -21.51 -9.75 -17.69
C GLY A 73 -20.05 -9.31 -17.65
N LYS A 74 -19.22 -9.81 -18.55
CA LYS A 74 -17.77 -9.65 -18.74
C LYS A 74 -16.95 -10.07 -17.52
N GLN A 75 -16.14 -11.10 -17.69
CA GLN A 75 -15.19 -11.56 -16.67
C GLN A 75 -14.31 -10.39 -16.21
N ALA A 76 -14.55 -9.92 -15.00
CA ALA A 76 -13.71 -8.91 -14.37
C ALA A 76 -12.68 -9.61 -13.50
N ILE A 77 -11.44 -9.13 -13.55
CA ILE A 77 -10.35 -9.54 -12.65
C ILE A 77 -9.91 -8.34 -11.85
N THR A 78 -9.94 -8.46 -10.56
CA THR A 78 -9.38 -7.47 -9.63
C THR A 78 -7.96 -7.87 -9.27
N ILE A 79 -6.99 -7.00 -9.58
CA ILE A 79 -5.61 -7.11 -9.16
C ILE A 79 -5.41 -6.17 -7.97
N SER A 80 -5.01 -6.70 -6.83
CA SER A 80 -4.78 -5.93 -5.62
C SER A 80 -3.34 -6.04 -5.17
N GLY A 81 -2.75 -4.94 -4.71
CA GLY A 81 -1.37 -4.95 -4.22
C GLY A 81 -0.95 -3.69 -3.48
N PRO A 82 0.27 -3.67 -2.91
CA PRO A 82 0.84 -2.50 -2.29
C PRO A 82 0.89 -1.31 -3.24
N SER A 83 0.74 -0.08 -2.73
CA SER A 83 0.70 1.14 -3.54
C SER A 83 1.93 1.30 -4.45
N GLY A 84 3.10 0.92 -3.97
CA GLY A 84 4.34 0.94 -4.76
C GLY A 84 4.29 -0.01 -5.96
N PHE A 85 3.81 -1.25 -5.77
CA PHE A 85 3.61 -2.18 -6.86
C PHE A 85 2.60 -1.63 -7.88
N VAL A 86 1.45 -1.17 -7.40
CA VAL A 86 0.41 -0.66 -8.29
C VAL A 86 0.90 0.54 -9.08
N ALA A 87 1.50 1.53 -8.43
CA ALA A 87 1.87 2.79 -9.06
C ALA A 87 3.06 2.67 -10.02
N PHE A 88 4.06 1.85 -9.67
CA PHE A 88 5.34 1.89 -10.36
C PHE A 88 5.67 0.62 -11.15
N TRP A 89 5.03 -0.50 -10.82
CA TRP A 89 5.21 -1.73 -11.58
C TRP A 89 4.01 -2.02 -12.49
N LEU A 90 2.78 -1.97 -11.96
CA LEU A 90 1.58 -2.38 -12.70
C LEU A 90 1.11 -1.29 -13.67
N ILE A 91 0.95 -0.03 -13.21
CA ILE A 91 0.44 1.07 -14.04
C ILE A 91 1.27 1.28 -15.32
N PRO A 92 2.62 1.28 -15.30
CA PRO A 92 3.40 1.42 -16.52
C PRO A 92 3.18 0.29 -17.55
N ARG A 93 2.71 -0.89 -17.09
CA ARG A 93 2.47 -2.09 -17.91
C ARG A 93 1.00 -2.31 -18.29
N LEU A 94 0.11 -1.34 -17.99
CA LEU A 94 -1.33 -1.51 -18.24
C LEU A 94 -1.69 -1.64 -19.72
N GLU A 95 -0.95 -0.99 -20.60
CA GLU A 95 -1.16 -1.10 -22.05
C GLU A 95 -0.85 -2.53 -22.51
N ASP A 96 0.30 -3.08 -22.10
CA ASP A 96 0.69 -4.46 -22.43
C ASP A 96 -0.28 -5.46 -21.84
N LEU A 97 -0.70 -5.26 -20.59
CA LEU A 97 -1.73 -6.08 -19.95
C LEU A 97 -3.05 -6.03 -20.73
N LYS A 98 -3.44 -4.86 -21.22
CA LYS A 98 -4.68 -4.69 -22.00
C LYS A 98 -4.58 -5.30 -23.39
N VAL A 99 -3.41 -5.26 -24.01
CA VAL A 99 -3.13 -5.93 -25.29
C VAL A 99 -3.16 -7.45 -25.10
N ALA A 100 -2.59 -7.97 -24.02
CA ALA A 100 -2.59 -9.40 -23.72
C ALA A 100 -4.02 -9.94 -23.41
N PHE A 101 -4.87 -9.10 -22.80
CA PHE A 101 -6.21 -9.48 -22.33
C PHE A 101 -7.28 -8.48 -22.74
N PRO A 102 -7.56 -8.30 -24.05
CA PRO A 102 -8.47 -7.26 -24.54
C PRO A 102 -9.92 -7.41 -24.07
N GLU A 103 -10.36 -8.66 -23.82
CA GLU A 103 -11.73 -8.97 -23.39
C GLU A 103 -11.95 -8.87 -21.88
N LEU A 104 -10.84 -8.82 -21.07
CA LEU A 104 -10.97 -8.77 -19.63
C LEU A 104 -11.26 -7.33 -19.16
N THR A 105 -12.19 -7.22 -18.23
CA THR A 105 -12.34 -6.00 -17.42
C THR A 105 -11.40 -6.10 -16.23
N ILE A 106 -10.37 -5.24 -16.21
CA ILE A 106 -9.37 -5.24 -15.12
C ILE A 106 -9.74 -4.13 -14.13
N ARG A 107 -9.78 -4.50 -12.86
CA ARG A 107 -9.92 -3.59 -11.73
C ARG A 107 -8.62 -3.59 -10.95
N ILE A 108 -8.15 -2.41 -10.57
CA ILE A 108 -6.92 -2.26 -9.82
C ILE A 108 -7.25 -1.67 -8.46
N MET A 109 -6.76 -2.31 -7.41
CA MET A 109 -6.92 -1.86 -6.05
C MET A 109 -5.56 -1.78 -5.36
N SER A 110 -5.30 -0.68 -4.67
CA SER A 110 -4.07 -0.54 -3.88
C SER A 110 -4.39 -0.56 -2.40
N HIS A 111 -3.47 -1.11 -1.63
CA HIS A 111 -3.53 -1.11 -0.17
C HIS A 111 -2.14 -0.82 0.41
N GLU A 112 -2.12 -0.42 1.67
CA GLU A 112 -0.92 -0.36 2.50
C GLU A 112 -1.05 -1.42 3.60
N HIS A 113 0.06 -2.01 4.02
CA HIS A 113 0.14 -2.86 5.22
C HIS A 113 -0.81 -4.08 5.30
N GLY A 114 -0.59 -5.08 4.45
CA GLY A 114 -1.11 -6.44 4.72
C GLY A 114 -2.63 -6.63 4.70
N GLU A 115 -3.39 -5.61 4.37
CA GLU A 115 -4.82 -5.73 4.15
C GLU A 115 -5.06 -6.23 2.72
N ALA A 116 -4.97 -7.55 2.53
CA ALA A 116 -5.42 -8.13 1.28
C ALA A 116 -6.87 -7.72 1.02
N THR A 117 -7.15 -7.18 -0.16
CA THR A 117 -8.52 -6.84 -0.56
C THR A 117 -9.33 -8.15 -0.63
N PRO A 118 -10.36 -8.33 0.22
CA PRO A 118 -11.07 -9.61 0.32
C PRO A 118 -11.72 -10.09 -0.98
N THR A 119 -11.87 -9.24 -1.97
CA THR A 119 -12.57 -9.50 -3.24
C THR A 119 -11.64 -9.59 -4.45
N ALA A 120 -10.31 -9.43 -4.28
CA ALA A 120 -9.37 -9.51 -5.39
C ALA A 120 -9.13 -10.95 -5.81
N GLU A 121 -9.24 -11.25 -7.11
CA GLU A 121 -8.91 -12.55 -7.69
C GLU A 121 -7.41 -12.78 -7.74
N VAL A 122 -6.63 -11.73 -7.98
CA VAL A 122 -5.16 -11.72 -7.98
C VAL A 122 -4.68 -10.79 -6.89
N SER A 123 -3.91 -11.32 -5.96
CA SER A 123 -3.35 -10.56 -4.85
C SER A 123 -1.82 -10.52 -4.92
N VAL A 124 -1.27 -9.33 -4.80
CA VAL A 124 0.16 -9.10 -4.65
C VAL A 124 0.44 -8.64 -3.24
N ARG A 125 1.43 -9.22 -2.59
CA ARG A 125 1.92 -8.77 -1.29
C ARG A 125 3.43 -8.60 -1.30
N PHE A 126 3.93 -7.83 -0.36
CA PHE A 126 5.37 -7.71 -0.07
C PHE A 126 5.67 -8.32 1.30
N GLY A 127 6.74 -9.08 1.41
CA GLY A 127 7.17 -9.66 2.68
C GLY A 127 8.11 -10.86 2.54
N LEU A 128 8.23 -11.63 3.61
CA LEU A 128 8.93 -12.92 3.60
C LEU A 128 8.07 -13.99 2.92
N PRO A 129 8.69 -15.06 2.37
CA PRO A 129 7.95 -16.24 1.94
C PRO A 129 7.04 -16.74 3.07
N ASP A 130 5.77 -17.03 2.75
CA ASP A 130 4.82 -17.57 3.70
C ASP A 130 4.44 -19.01 3.31
N PRO A 131 4.94 -20.04 4.01
CA PRO A 131 4.66 -21.42 3.69
C PRO A 131 3.17 -21.81 3.87
N THR A 132 2.37 -20.98 4.51
CA THR A 132 0.93 -21.21 4.65
C THR A 132 0.13 -20.74 3.44
N GLN A 133 0.70 -19.89 2.58
CA GLN A 133 0.09 -19.37 1.37
C GLN A 133 0.37 -20.32 0.18
N GLN A 134 -0.52 -21.27 -0.04
CA GLN A 134 -0.38 -22.22 -1.14
C GLN A 134 -0.54 -21.52 -2.51
N GLY A 135 0.34 -21.85 -3.45
CA GLY A 135 0.30 -21.29 -4.82
C GLY A 135 0.85 -19.88 -4.96
N GLU A 136 1.49 -19.35 -3.92
CA GLU A 136 2.15 -18.05 -3.98
C GLU A 136 3.51 -18.17 -4.68
N THR A 137 3.78 -17.26 -5.62
CA THR A 137 5.05 -17.22 -6.36
C THR A 137 5.71 -15.86 -6.20
N ARG A 138 7.02 -15.86 -5.89
CA ARG A 138 7.81 -14.62 -5.86
C ARG A 138 8.20 -14.22 -7.27
N PHE A 139 7.88 -12.99 -7.69
CA PHE A 139 8.23 -12.44 -9.00
C PHE A 139 9.22 -11.27 -8.94
N LEU A 140 9.35 -10.56 -7.79
CA LEU A 140 10.42 -9.59 -7.55
C LEU A 140 11.10 -9.87 -6.22
N SER A 141 12.43 -9.87 -6.23
CA SER A 141 13.24 -10.01 -5.01
C SER A 141 13.46 -8.65 -4.36
N GLU A 142 13.70 -8.62 -3.04
CA GLU A 142 14.12 -7.39 -2.38
C GLU A 142 15.58 -7.11 -2.66
N ASP A 143 15.84 -6.05 -3.41
CA ASP A 143 17.14 -5.42 -3.60
C ASP A 143 16.93 -3.91 -3.45
N VAL A 144 17.49 -3.32 -2.38
CA VAL A 144 17.19 -1.96 -1.94
C VAL A 144 18.41 -1.08 -2.05
N PHE A 145 18.25 0.06 -2.69
CA PHE A 145 19.29 1.07 -2.85
C PHE A 145 18.69 2.49 -2.82
N PRO A 146 19.50 3.50 -2.45
CA PRO A 146 19.03 4.86 -2.36
C PRO A 146 19.00 5.55 -3.73
N VAL A 147 17.97 6.38 -3.93
CA VAL A 147 17.78 7.19 -5.16
C VAL A 147 17.41 8.63 -4.82
N ALA A 148 17.73 9.54 -5.71
CA ALA A 148 17.39 10.95 -5.58
C ALA A 148 17.09 11.59 -6.94
N ASN A 149 16.35 12.70 -6.92
CA ASN A 149 16.26 13.59 -8.07
C ASN A 149 17.60 14.31 -8.24
N PRO A 150 18.22 14.31 -9.46
CA PRO A 150 19.52 14.93 -9.68
C PRO A 150 19.52 16.45 -9.41
N LEU A 151 18.41 17.15 -9.63
CA LEU A 151 18.29 18.57 -9.27
C LEU A 151 18.27 18.81 -7.75
N TYR A 152 17.78 17.85 -6.98
CA TYR A 152 17.86 17.93 -5.51
C TYR A 152 19.31 17.85 -5.04
N LEU A 153 20.08 16.92 -5.60
CA LEU A 153 21.52 16.80 -5.30
C LEU A 153 22.30 18.05 -5.68
N ALA A 154 22.05 18.58 -6.88
CA ALA A 154 22.68 19.81 -7.36
C ALA A 154 22.43 21.02 -6.42
N ARG A 155 21.18 21.16 -5.91
CA ARG A 155 20.85 22.21 -4.93
C ARG A 155 21.59 22.06 -3.59
N LYS A 156 22.11 20.88 -3.31
CA LYS A 156 22.90 20.56 -2.10
C LYS A 156 24.39 20.56 -2.33
N ASP A 157 24.85 20.94 -3.55
CA ASP A 157 26.23 20.85 -4.01
C ASP A 157 26.81 19.43 -3.87
N MET A 158 26.00 18.44 -4.31
CA MET A 158 26.35 17.01 -4.28
C MET A 158 26.17 16.38 -5.65
N SER A 159 26.88 15.27 -5.87
CA SER A 159 26.70 14.40 -7.04
C SER A 159 26.21 13.02 -6.60
N ALA A 160 25.69 12.23 -7.55
CA ALA A 160 25.20 10.88 -7.26
C ALA A 160 26.30 9.96 -6.67
N GLY A 161 27.56 10.14 -7.04
CA GLY A 161 28.69 9.35 -6.55
C GLY A 161 29.28 9.86 -5.24
N ASP A 162 28.95 11.08 -4.81
CA ASP A 162 29.50 11.71 -3.61
C ASP A 162 28.38 12.42 -2.85
N VAL A 163 27.84 11.76 -1.84
CA VAL A 163 26.73 12.24 -1.01
C VAL A 163 27.05 12.17 0.47
N ASP A 164 26.74 13.23 1.16
CA ASP A 164 26.73 13.28 2.62
C ASP A 164 25.28 13.13 3.13
N TYR A 165 24.94 11.93 3.59
CA TYR A 165 23.59 11.61 4.08
C TYR A 165 23.14 12.48 5.26
N ALA A 166 24.07 13.02 6.05
CA ALA A 166 23.75 13.92 7.16
C ALA A 166 23.20 15.30 6.71
N ARG A 167 23.39 15.66 5.44
CA ARG A 167 22.88 16.91 4.84
C ARG A 167 21.63 16.71 4.02
N LEU A 168 21.14 15.46 3.87
CA LEU A 168 19.99 15.11 3.06
C LEU A 168 18.73 14.97 3.91
N THR A 169 17.59 15.24 3.30
CA THR A 169 16.28 14.86 3.83
C THR A 169 16.00 13.42 3.41
N LEU A 170 15.79 12.52 4.36
CA LEU A 170 15.50 11.11 4.11
C LEU A 170 13.99 10.89 4.15
N LEU A 171 13.43 10.56 3.00
CA LEU A 171 12.01 10.23 2.88
C LEU A 171 11.81 8.79 3.34
N THR A 172 10.96 8.56 4.32
CA THR A 172 10.79 7.26 4.95
C THR A 172 9.32 6.86 5.04
N MET A 173 9.09 5.56 5.03
CA MET A 173 7.76 5.02 5.30
C MET A 173 7.52 4.95 6.81
N GLN A 174 6.36 5.42 7.25
CA GLN A 174 5.90 5.25 8.61
C GLN A 174 5.61 3.75 8.86
N SER A 175 6.54 3.05 9.53
CA SER A 175 6.40 1.62 9.79
C SER A 175 6.06 1.36 11.25
N GLY A 176 4.82 0.99 11.52
CA GLY A 176 4.42 0.43 12.82
C GLY A 176 4.92 -1.00 13.06
N ARG A 177 5.42 -1.67 12.02
CA ARG A 177 6.09 -2.99 12.06
C ARG A 177 7.11 -3.02 10.91
N ARG A 178 8.30 -3.58 11.14
CA ARG A 178 9.39 -3.69 10.16
C ARG A 178 9.04 -4.66 9.02
N HIS A 179 8.19 -4.22 8.10
CA HIS A 179 7.81 -5.04 6.95
C HIS A 179 8.73 -4.84 5.74
N TRP A 180 9.50 -3.76 5.69
CA TRP A 180 10.45 -3.40 4.63
C TRP A 180 11.75 -2.88 5.20
N TYR A 181 12.75 -2.69 4.33
CA TYR A 181 13.98 -2.00 4.68
C TYR A 181 13.67 -0.53 4.96
N ASP A 182 14.07 -0.04 6.11
CA ASP A 182 14.01 1.37 6.49
C ASP A 182 15.41 2.01 6.45
N TRP A 183 15.47 3.33 6.52
CA TRP A 183 16.73 4.06 6.51
C TRP A 183 17.69 3.64 7.64
N PRO A 184 17.26 3.48 8.89
CA PRO A 184 18.14 2.99 9.95
C PRO A 184 18.80 1.64 9.62
N ALA A 185 18.03 0.68 9.14
CA ALA A 185 18.54 -0.64 8.75
C ALA A 185 19.47 -0.56 7.53
N TRP A 186 19.12 0.27 6.54
CA TRP A 186 19.96 0.47 5.36
C TRP A 186 21.29 1.16 5.71
N LEU A 187 21.27 2.22 6.52
CA LEU A 187 22.48 2.92 6.96
C LEU A 187 23.42 1.99 7.74
N GLU A 188 22.85 1.15 8.62
CA GLU A 188 23.62 0.15 9.36
C GLU A 188 24.29 -0.85 8.40
N ALA A 189 23.51 -1.41 7.45
CA ALA A 189 24.03 -2.36 6.45
C ALA A 189 25.06 -1.72 5.52
N ALA A 190 24.95 -0.41 5.25
CA ALA A 190 25.88 0.37 4.44
C ALA A 190 27.12 0.85 5.23
N GLY A 191 27.24 0.53 6.52
CA GLY A 191 28.33 1.03 7.38
C GLY A 191 28.31 2.54 7.54
N LYS A 192 27.16 3.20 7.42
CA LYS A 192 26.99 4.64 7.57
C LYS A 192 26.60 4.99 9.01
N PRO A 193 26.92 6.21 9.50
CA PRO A 193 26.54 6.63 10.83
C PRO A 193 25.01 6.70 10.99
N LYS A 194 24.54 6.44 12.20
CA LYS A 194 23.15 6.67 12.58
C LYS A 194 22.81 8.15 12.48
N LEU A 195 21.69 8.48 11.87
CA LEU A 195 21.23 9.86 11.69
C LEU A 195 20.13 10.21 12.70
N GLU A 196 20.05 11.50 13.01
CA GLU A 196 19.04 12.05 13.92
C GLU A 196 17.66 12.13 13.27
N PRO A 197 16.57 12.07 14.07
CA PRO A 197 15.20 12.11 13.55
C PRO A 197 14.86 13.34 12.71
N ALA A 198 15.52 14.48 12.93
CA ALA A 198 15.29 15.72 12.17
C ALA A 198 15.61 15.60 10.67
N HIS A 199 16.34 14.56 10.27
CA HIS A 199 16.65 14.28 8.87
C HIS A 199 15.57 13.45 8.16
N PHE A 200 14.56 12.96 8.89
CA PHE A 200 13.53 12.09 8.32
C PHE A 200 12.24 12.87 8.05
N MET A 201 11.58 12.51 6.94
CA MET A 201 10.23 12.93 6.60
C MET A 201 9.37 11.70 6.34
N ASP A 202 8.33 11.53 7.17
CA ASP A 202 7.52 10.32 7.22
C ASP A 202 6.33 10.36 6.25
N PHE A 203 6.13 9.25 5.55
CA PHE A 203 4.99 9.00 4.68
C PHE A 203 4.29 7.70 5.08
N ASN A 204 2.99 7.64 4.91
CA ASN A 204 2.20 6.43 5.11
C ASN A 204 1.88 5.69 3.80
N ASN A 205 2.40 6.18 2.67
CA ASN A 205 2.15 5.64 1.34
C ASN A 205 3.42 5.76 0.49
N TYR A 206 3.87 4.62 -0.09
CA TYR A 206 5.12 4.60 -0.85
C TYR A 206 5.04 5.39 -2.16
N ALA A 207 3.87 5.39 -2.83
CA ALA A 207 3.71 6.18 -4.05
C ALA A 207 3.81 7.69 -3.78
N MET A 208 3.29 8.17 -2.66
CA MET A 208 3.45 9.57 -2.25
C MET A 208 4.91 9.89 -1.91
N LEU A 209 5.62 8.97 -1.25
CA LEU A 209 7.03 9.12 -0.91
C LEU A 209 7.89 9.24 -2.17
N VAL A 210 7.70 8.39 -3.16
CA VAL A 210 8.43 8.45 -4.43
C VAL A 210 8.10 9.73 -5.20
N ASN A 211 6.84 10.17 -5.22
CA ASN A 211 6.48 11.46 -5.82
C ASN A 211 7.18 12.64 -5.14
N ALA A 212 7.36 12.60 -3.82
CA ALA A 212 8.16 13.61 -3.12
C ALA A 212 9.64 13.56 -3.53
N ALA A 213 10.21 12.37 -3.73
CA ALA A 213 11.58 12.24 -4.25
C ALA A 213 11.70 12.78 -5.67
N LEU A 214 10.76 12.47 -6.58
CA LEU A 214 10.68 13.00 -7.94
C LEU A 214 10.56 14.54 -7.95
N ALA A 215 9.80 15.11 -7.02
CA ALA A 215 9.69 16.55 -6.81
C ALA A 215 10.93 17.18 -6.16
N GLY A 216 11.98 16.40 -5.88
CA GLY A 216 13.23 16.87 -5.29
C GLY A 216 13.08 17.36 -3.85
N GLN A 217 12.25 16.71 -3.05
CA GLN A 217 12.07 17.03 -1.64
C GLN A 217 13.02 16.25 -0.73
N GLY A 218 13.69 15.22 -1.26
CA GLY A 218 14.61 14.39 -0.49
C GLY A 218 15.09 13.19 -1.29
N VAL A 219 15.70 12.25 -0.59
CA VAL A 219 16.16 10.97 -1.09
C VAL A 219 15.28 9.84 -0.54
N CYS A 220 15.07 8.78 -1.31
CA CYS A 220 14.30 7.63 -0.85
C CYS A 220 15.03 6.32 -1.13
N LEU A 221 14.61 5.27 -0.44
CA LEU A 221 14.99 3.90 -0.77
C LEU A 221 14.11 3.41 -1.92
N SER A 222 14.76 2.83 -2.93
CA SER A 222 14.14 2.19 -4.09
C SER A 222 14.29 0.69 -3.99
N TRP A 223 13.28 -0.05 -4.45
CA TRP A 223 13.33 -1.48 -4.68
C TRP A 223 13.55 -1.72 -6.18
N ALA A 224 14.53 -2.55 -6.52
CA ALA A 224 14.79 -2.93 -7.91
C ALA A 224 13.52 -3.49 -8.58
N GLY A 225 13.30 -3.13 -9.83
CA GLY A 225 12.10 -3.50 -10.58
C GLY A 225 10.90 -2.55 -10.39
N LEU A 226 10.90 -1.63 -9.40
CA LEU A 226 9.79 -0.70 -9.21
C LEU A 226 10.03 0.66 -9.88
N LEU A 227 11.22 1.24 -9.75
CA LEU A 227 11.50 2.61 -10.20
C LEU A 227 12.40 2.66 -11.44
N ASP A 228 12.53 1.57 -12.16
CA ASP A 228 13.47 1.43 -13.28
C ASP A 228 13.22 2.46 -14.38
N SER A 229 11.97 2.73 -14.74
CA SER A 229 11.62 3.76 -15.71
C SER A 229 12.08 5.18 -15.33
N PHE A 230 12.10 5.50 -14.05
CA PHE A 230 12.62 6.78 -13.57
C PHE A 230 14.15 6.82 -13.53
N LEU A 231 14.80 5.69 -13.34
CA LEU A 231 16.26 5.56 -13.43
C LEU A 231 16.72 5.66 -14.88
N GLU A 232 16.05 5.00 -15.81
CA GLU A 232 16.34 5.02 -17.22
C GLU A 232 16.18 6.42 -17.84
N THR A 233 15.10 7.11 -17.46
CA THR A 233 14.86 8.49 -17.93
C THR A 233 15.73 9.54 -17.22
N GLY A 234 16.45 9.15 -16.14
CA GLY A 234 17.24 10.08 -15.33
C GLY A 234 16.41 11.00 -14.43
N ALA A 235 15.10 10.78 -14.30
CA ALA A 235 14.24 11.52 -13.37
C ALA A 235 14.64 11.25 -11.90
N LEU A 236 15.10 10.03 -11.64
CA LEU A 236 15.83 9.66 -10.43
C LEU A 236 17.18 9.08 -10.82
N VAL A 237 18.16 9.24 -9.95
CA VAL A 237 19.47 8.61 -10.09
C VAL A 237 19.80 7.82 -8.83
N ARG A 238 20.44 6.68 -9.01
CA ARG A 238 21.01 5.93 -7.89
C ARG A 238 22.15 6.73 -7.28
N ILE A 239 22.17 6.85 -5.94
CA ILE A 239 23.21 7.58 -5.22
C ILE A 239 24.16 6.64 -4.49
N ALA A 240 25.31 7.16 -4.07
CA ALA A 240 26.39 6.39 -3.46
C ALA A 240 25.92 5.56 -2.25
N GLY A 241 26.09 4.26 -2.35
CA GLY A 241 25.75 3.28 -1.34
C GLY A 241 25.55 1.88 -1.94
N PRO A 242 25.58 0.83 -1.12
CA PRO A 242 25.38 -0.54 -1.58
C PRO A 242 23.92 -0.79 -1.92
N SER A 243 23.67 -1.79 -2.78
CA SER A 243 22.45 -2.56 -2.77
C SER A 243 22.41 -3.46 -1.56
N VAL A 244 21.26 -3.53 -0.90
CA VAL A 244 21.04 -4.43 0.24
C VAL A 244 19.90 -5.38 -0.10
N THR A 245 20.19 -6.67 -0.05
CA THR A 245 19.24 -7.72 -0.38
C THR A 245 18.73 -8.43 0.87
N SER A 246 17.55 -9.00 0.80
CA SER A 246 17.00 -9.88 1.84
C SER A 246 16.24 -11.06 1.24
N GLN A 247 15.65 -11.88 2.10
CA GLN A 247 14.75 -12.96 1.67
C GLN A 247 13.34 -12.48 1.31
N ARG A 248 13.02 -11.19 1.52
CA ARG A 248 11.72 -10.62 1.17
C ARG A 248 11.59 -10.43 -0.33
N GLY A 249 10.39 -10.10 -0.76
CA GLY A 249 10.09 -9.79 -2.15
C GLY A 249 8.62 -9.53 -2.36
N TYR A 250 8.25 -9.32 -3.61
CA TYR A 250 6.86 -9.28 -4.03
C TYR A 250 6.42 -10.66 -4.47
N PHE A 251 5.31 -11.09 -3.90
CA PHE A 251 4.69 -12.37 -4.15
C PHE A 251 3.31 -12.15 -4.76
N VAL A 252 2.95 -13.00 -5.73
CA VAL A 252 1.63 -12.99 -6.35
C VAL A 252 0.95 -14.34 -6.14
N ALA A 253 -0.33 -14.31 -5.86
CA ALA A 253 -1.16 -15.50 -5.73
C ALA A 253 -2.57 -15.27 -6.26
N ALA A 254 -3.21 -16.35 -6.74
CA ALA A 254 -4.65 -16.38 -6.86
C ALA A 254 -5.27 -16.52 -5.48
N ARG A 255 -6.41 -15.88 -5.28
CA ARG A 255 -7.19 -16.06 -4.08
C ARG A 255 -7.85 -17.45 -4.04
N ASP A 256 -8.11 -17.96 -2.84
CA ASP A 256 -8.85 -19.19 -2.60
C ASP A 256 -10.17 -19.22 -3.39
N GLY A 257 -10.42 -20.34 -4.08
CA GLY A 257 -11.56 -20.53 -4.96
C GLY A 257 -11.41 -19.98 -6.39
N HIS A 258 -10.40 -19.16 -6.69
CA HIS A 258 -10.15 -18.59 -8.03
C HIS A 258 -8.91 -19.18 -8.71
N ALA A 259 -8.10 -19.97 -8.02
CA ALA A 259 -6.86 -20.55 -8.54
C ALA A 259 -7.05 -21.47 -9.76
N ALA A 260 -8.27 -21.99 -9.99
CA ALA A 260 -8.61 -22.83 -11.14
C ALA A 260 -9.20 -22.05 -12.32
N ARG A 261 -9.40 -20.75 -12.23
CA ARG A 261 -9.94 -19.93 -13.33
C ARG A 261 -8.87 -19.69 -14.40
N PRO A 262 -9.10 -20.05 -15.68
CA PRO A 262 -8.08 -19.90 -16.73
C PRO A 262 -7.60 -18.46 -16.93
N ASP A 263 -8.50 -17.48 -16.82
CA ASP A 263 -8.19 -16.06 -16.94
C ASP A 263 -7.35 -15.55 -15.77
N VAL A 264 -7.59 -16.02 -14.55
CA VAL A 264 -6.77 -15.70 -13.37
C VAL A 264 -5.36 -16.30 -13.52
N ILE A 265 -5.27 -17.57 -13.95
CA ILE A 265 -3.98 -18.23 -14.21
C ILE A 265 -3.20 -17.44 -15.27
N ALA A 266 -3.82 -17.06 -16.38
CA ALA A 266 -3.17 -16.30 -17.43
C ALA A 266 -2.64 -14.93 -16.95
N VAL A 267 -3.38 -14.23 -16.08
CA VAL A 267 -2.91 -12.96 -15.48
C VAL A 267 -1.76 -13.22 -14.49
N LEU A 268 -1.78 -14.30 -13.72
CA LEU A 268 -0.66 -14.68 -12.84
C LEU A 268 0.61 -14.97 -13.65
N ASP A 269 0.49 -15.77 -14.70
CA ASP A 269 1.61 -16.11 -15.60
C ASP A 269 2.17 -14.85 -16.27
N TRP A 270 1.28 -13.91 -16.66
CA TRP A 270 1.69 -12.65 -17.22
C TRP A 270 2.50 -11.80 -16.20
N ILE A 271 2.04 -11.69 -14.96
CA ILE A 271 2.77 -10.98 -13.90
C ILE A 271 4.14 -11.63 -13.66
N GLN A 272 4.19 -12.97 -13.60
CA GLN A 272 5.42 -13.71 -13.36
C GLN A 272 6.42 -13.61 -14.52
N SER A 273 5.94 -13.53 -15.77
CA SER A 273 6.80 -13.36 -16.95
C SER A 273 7.46 -11.98 -17.06
N HIS A 274 6.99 -11.00 -16.27
CA HIS A 274 7.53 -9.64 -16.22
C HIS A 274 8.34 -9.40 -14.94
N ASP A 275 9.14 -10.36 -14.52
CA ASP A 275 9.93 -10.43 -13.27
C ASP A 275 11.11 -9.43 -13.17
N GLY A 276 11.02 -8.29 -13.86
CA GLY A 276 12.03 -7.22 -13.80
C GLY A 276 13.27 -7.44 -14.68
N GLN A 277 13.26 -8.43 -15.56
CA GLN A 277 14.40 -8.70 -16.47
C GLN A 277 14.25 -8.12 -17.89
N ASN A 278 13.11 -7.51 -18.24
CA ASN A 278 12.91 -6.93 -19.57
C ASN A 278 12.10 -5.63 -19.51
N ILE A 279 12.78 -4.52 -19.40
CA ILE A 279 12.43 -3.23 -20.03
C ILE A 279 13.69 -2.66 -20.64
#